data_1f55c8af4c426c78d916cd5d64b12bb9
#
_entry.id   1f55c8af4c426c78d916cd5d64b12bb9
#
_cell.length_a   1.000
_cell.length_b   1.000
_cell.length_c   1.000
_cell.angle_alpha   90.00
_cell.angle_beta   90.00
_cell.angle_gamma   90.00
#
_symmetry.space_group_name_H-M   'P 1'
#
loop_
_entity.id
_entity.type
_entity.pdbx_description
1 polymer ?
#
loop_
_entity_poly.entity_id
_entity_poly.type
_entity_poly.pdbx_seq_one_letter_code
_entity_poly.pdbx_strand_id
1 'polypeptide(L)'
;MKNRHEILVSFHMRELKMKEMIKDFLDELSSSSPTPGGGGASGLVGAIGCALGLMVGNLTVGKKKYKDVEDEIREIIEKLEDLKKKLVTSVDDDAENFKPLAEAYRLPKNTEEEKKHKEFVMESCLLDASLVPLQIMDLSYQSLKLFSTLNEKGSVMAISDVGVGVQCLRSALTGSI
;
A
#
# COMPACT_ATOMS: atom_id res chain seq x y z
N MET A 1 11.55 26.81 21.79
CA MET A 1 11.94 25.39 22.03
C MET A 1 10.80 24.73 22.79
N LYS A 2 10.20 23.64 22.27
CA LYS A 2 9.17 22.91 23.00
C LYS A 2 9.78 22.22 24.22
N ASN A 3 9.08 22.29 25.36
CA ASN A 3 9.50 21.65 26.61
C ASN A 3 9.49 20.13 26.43
N ARG A 4 10.41 19.40 27.12
CA ARG A 4 10.51 17.93 27.11
C ARG A 4 9.17 17.25 27.44
N HIS A 5 8.37 17.83 28.29
CA HIS A 5 7.04 17.36 28.64
C HIS A 5 6.06 17.49 27.43
N GLU A 6 6.06 18.60 26.72
CA GLU A 6 5.23 18.80 25.51
C GLU A 6 5.61 17.83 24.39
N ILE A 7 6.90 17.51 24.25
CA ILE A 7 7.37 16.53 23.28
C ILE A 7 6.86 15.12 23.63
N LEU A 8 6.96 14.71 24.89
CA LEU A 8 6.49 13.40 25.37
C LEU A 8 4.98 13.26 25.23
N VAL A 9 4.20 14.28 25.61
CA VAL A 9 2.74 14.27 25.44
C VAL A 9 2.37 14.19 23.96
N SER A 10 3.02 14.98 23.10
CA SER A 10 2.78 14.94 21.65
C SER A 10 3.14 13.58 21.03
N PHE A 11 4.21 12.93 21.51
CA PHE A 11 4.59 11.59 21.06
C PHE A 11 3.56 10.54 21.48
N HIS A 12 3.17 10.53 22.74
CA HIS A 12 2.16 9.60 23.26
C HIS A 12 0.79 9.77 22.57
N MET A 13 0.37 11.00 22.32
CA MET A 13 -0.87 11.29 21.56
C MET A 13 -0.81 10.77 20.12
N ARG A 14 0.35 10.84 19.46
CA ARG A 14 0.54 10.27 18.11
C ARG A 14 0.48 8.75 18.11
N GLU A 15 1.09 8.11 19.10
CA GLU A 15 1.05 6.63 19.25
C GLU A 15 -0.38 6.14 19.47
N LEU A 16 -1.15 6.79 20.34
CA LEU A 16 -2.55 6.46 20.58
C LEU A 16 -3.38 6.61 19.31
N LYS A 17 -3.24 7.74 18.60
CA LYS A 17 -3.96 8.00 17.35
C LYS A 17 -3.60 6.98 16.26
N MET A 18 -2.32 6.64 16.10
CA MET A 18 -1.88 5.63 15.14
C MET A 18 -2.47 4.26 15.46
N LYS A 19 -2.48 3.85 16.73
CA LYS A 19 -3.06 2.59 17.16
C LYS A 19 -4.57 2.53 16.89
N GLU A 20 -5.28 3.62 17.12
CA GLU A 20 -6.70 3.74 16.80
C GLU A 20 -6.96 3.60 15.31
N MET A 21 -6.24 4.33 14.46
CA MET A 21 -6.38 4.26 13.00
C MET A 21 -6.12 2.86 12.44
N ILE A 22 -5.08 2.17 12.94
CA ILE A 22 -4.79 0.79 12.54
C ILE A 22 -5.92 -0.13 12.96
N LYS A 23 -6.41 0.02 14.21
CA LYS A 23 -7.51 -0.77 14.74
C LYS A 23 -8.78 -0.56 13.92
N ASP A 24 -9.14 0.68 13.64
CA ASP A 24 -10.35 1.02 12.89
C ASP A 24 -10.31 0.41 11.47
N PHE A 25 -9.16 0.48 10.79
CA PHE A 25 -8.99 -0.17 9.49
C PHE A 25 -9.16 -1.69 9.58
N LEU A 26 -8.57 -2.33 10.59
CA LEU A 26 -8.66 -3.79 10.76
C LEU A 26 -10.07 -4.23 11.18
N ASP A 27 -10.75 -3.46 12.01
CA ASP A 27 -12.14 -3.73 12.40
C ASP A 27 -13.08 -3.64 11.20
N GLU A 28 -12.92 -2.61 10.34
CA GLU A 28 -13.69 -2.46 9.12
C GLU A 28 -13.39 -3.59 8.11
N LEU A 29 -12.10 -3.91 7.87
CA LEU A 29 -11.67 -4.99 7.00
C LEU A 29 -12.20 -6.36 7.43
N SER A 30 -12.36 -6.58 8.75
CA SER A 30 -12.88 -7.84 9.31
C SER A 30 -14.41 -7.90 9.37
N SER A 31 -15.09 -6.82 9.01
CA SER A 31 -16.55 -6.71 9.06
C SER A 31 -17.21 -7.38 7.85
N SER A 32 -18.54 -7.30 7.78
CA SER A 32 -19.31 -7.70 6.61
C SER A 32 -19.44 -6.59 5.55
N SER A 33 -18.75 -5.46 5.73
CA SER A 33 -18.70 -4.38 4.76
C SER A 33 -18.06 -4.86 3.44
N PRO A 34 -18.56 -4.43 2.27
CA PRO A 34 -17.95 -4.78 1.01
C PRO A 34 -16.57 -4.16 0.81
N THR A 35 -16.26 -3.09 1.54
CA THR A 35 -14.97 -2.36 1.51
C THR A 35 -14.60 -1.90 2.93
N PRO A 36 -13.28 -1.80 3.26
CA PRO A 36 -12.13 -2.24 2.44
C PRO A 36 -12.09 -3.75 2.26
N GLY A 37 -11.55 -4.19 1.12
CA GLY A 37 -11.36 -5.60 0.79
C GLY A 37 -9.91 -5.98 0.58
N GLY A 38 -9.68 -7.07 -0.17
CA GLY A 38 -8.34 -7.57 -0.49
C GLY A 38 -7.48 -6.60 -1.26
N GLY A 39 -8.05 -5.78 -2.17
CA GLY A 39 -7.34 -4.75 -2.92
C GLY A 39 -6.82 -3.65 -2.00
N GLY A 40 -7.68 -3.07 -1.16
CA GLY A 40 -7.27 -2.07 -0.18
C GLY A 40 -6.21 -2.61 0.81
N ALA A 41 -6.37 -3.87 1.28
CA ALA A 41 -5.37 -4.53 2.12
C ALA A 41 -4.03 -4.71 1.38
N SER A 42 -4.06 -5.08 0.09
CA SER A 42 -2.86 -5.23 -0.74
C SER A 42 -2.13 -3.89 -0.94
N GLY A 43 -2.86 -2.80 -1.20
CA GLY A 43 -2.32 -1.45 -1.29
C GLY A 43 -1.60 -1.03 0.00
N LEU A 44 -2.24 -1.26 1.15
CA LEU A 44 -1.63 -0.96 2.46
C LEU A 44 -0.37 -1.79 2.73
N VAL A 45 -0.41 -3.09 2.45
CA VAL A 45 0.76 -3.98 2.62
C VAL A 45 1.91 -3.57 1.70
N GLY A 46 1.63 -3.17 0.46
CA GLY A 46 2.61 -2.60 -0.47
C GLY A 46 3.24 -1.30 0.05
N ALA A 47 2.44 -0.40 0.60
CA ALA A 47 2.90 0.83 1.21
C ALA A 47 3.82 0.58 2.42
N ILE A 48 3.51 -0.43 3.25
CA ILE A 48 4.38 -0.89 4.35
C ILE A 48 5.73 -1.36 3.80
N GLY A 49 5.70 -2.16 2.70
CA GLY A 49 6.92 -2.59 2.02
C GLY A 49 7.79 -1.41 1.60
N CYS A 50 7.23 -0.42 0.90
CA CYS A 50 7.94 0.81 0.52
C CYS A 50 8.50 1.56 1.74
N ALA A 51 7.74 1.66 2.83
CA ALA A 51 8.18 2.33 4.05
C ALA A 51 9.42 1.65 4.67
N LEU A 52 9.50 0.32 4.64
CA LEU A 52 10.69 -0.43 5.06
C LEU A 52 11.88 -0.14 4.15
N GLY A 53 11.70 -0.09 2.82
CA GLY A 53 12.74 0.32 1.89
C GLY A 53 13.25 1.73 2.15
N LEU A 54 12.35 2.68 2.43
CA LEU A 54 12.69 4.05 2.83
C LEU A 54 13.50 4.09 4.12
N MET A 55 13.15 3.28 5.11
CA MET A 55 13.91 3.15 6.36
C MET A 55 15.34 2.69 6.09
N VAL A 56 15.52 1.66 5.26
CA VAL A 56 16.86 1.17 4.85
C VAL A 56 17.65 2.27 4.13
N GLY A 57 17.04 2.97 3.19
CA GLY A 57 17.66 4.10 2.49
C GLY A 57 18.09 5.20 3.45
N ASN A 58 17.22 5.64 4.34
CA ASN A 58 17.49 6.66 5.35
C ASN A 58 18.58 6.24 6.37
N LEU A 59 18.69 4.95 6.65
CA LEU A 59 19.76 4.40 7.49
C LEU A 59 21.10 4.27 6.73
N THR A 60 21.12 4.45 5.43
CA THR A 60 22.30 4.36 4.57
C THR A 60 22.92 5.73 4.31
N VAL A 61 22.12 6.72 3.91
CA VAL A 61 22.60 8.05 3.55
C VAL A 61 23.24 8.78 4.72
N GLY A 62 24.21 9.67 4.42
CA GLY A 62 24.92 10.47 5.40
C GLY A 62 25.98 9.74 6.21
N LYS A 63 26.24 8.45 5.96
CA LYS A 63 27.29 7.67 6.63
C LYS A 63 28.52 7.54 5.75
N LYS A 64 29.71 7.79 6.32
CA LYS A 64 31.01 7.69 5.60
C LYS A 64 31.18 6.39 4.85
N LYS A 65 30.71 5.26 5.41
CA LYS A 65 30.82 3.92 4.83
C LYS A 65 30.09 3.79 3.49
N TYR A 66 29.04 4.57 3.26
CA TYR A 66 28.15 4.45 2.09
C TYR A 66 28.22 5.67 1.18
N LYS A 67 29.30 6.50 1.32
CA LYS A 67 29.45 7.74 0.57
C LYS A 67 29.43 7.52 -0.96
N ASP A 68 30.02 6.43 -1.44
CA ASP A 68 30.15 6.13 -2.88
C ASP A 68 28.83 5.71 -3.53
N VAL A 69 27.81 5.35 -2.73
CA VAL A 69 26.49 4.93 -3.21
C VAL A 69 25.38 5.91 -2.77
N GLU A 70 25.73 7.00 -2.10
CA GLU A 70 24.77 7.91 -1.48
C GLU A 70 23.79 8.51 -2.47
N ASP A 71 24.26 8.97 -3.64
CA ASP A 71 23.41 9.60 -4.66
C ASP A 71 22.39 8.60 -5.22
N GLU A 72 22.83 7.37 -5.52
CA GLU A 72 21.95 6.29 -5.99
C GLU A 72 20.89 5.93 -4.95
N ILE A 73 21.27 5.87 -3.67
CA ILE A 73 20.31 5.60 -2.59
C ILE A 73 19.32 6.75 -2.40
N ARG A 74 19.72 8.00 -2.60
CA ARG A 74 18.82 9.16 -2.58
C ARG A 74 17.77 9.09 -3.69
N GLU A 75 18.16 8.73 -4.90
CA GLU A 75 17.20 8.51 -5.98
C GLU A 75 16.20 7.40 -5.67
N ILE A 76 16.65 6.32 -5.01
CA ILE A 76 15.76 5.23 -4.58
C ILE A 76 14.78 5.72 -3.52
N ILE A 77 15.23 6.52 -2.56
CA ILE A 77 14.37 7.13 -1.54
C ILE A 77 13.26 7.96 -2.21
N GLU A 78 13.60 8.82 -3.17
CA GLU A 78 12.62 9.65 -3.88
C GLU A 78 11.58 8.80 -4.63
N LYS A 79 12.02 7.76 -5.35
CA LYS A 79 11.14 6.84 -6.06
C LYS A 79 10.22 6.06 -5.11
N LEU A 80 10.76 5.52 -4.01
CA LEU A 80 9.97 4.79 -3.03
C LEU A 80 8.97 5.68 -2.30
N GLU A 81 9.30 6.97 -2.07
CA GLU A 81 8.37 7.92 -1.45
C GLU A 81 7.15 8.19 -2.35
N ASP A 82 7.35 8.32 -3.66
CA ASP A 82 6.27 8.46 -4.64
C ASP A 82 5.42 7.18 -4.74
N LEU A 83 6.08 6.01 -4.85
CA LEU A 83 5.40 4.72 -4.92
C LEU A 83 4.57 4.44 -3.66
N LYS A 84 5.12 4.72 -2.48
CA LYS A 84 4.41 4.62 -1.20
C LYS A 84 3.14 5.48 -1.18
N LYS A 85 3.23 6.75 -1.61
CA LYS A 85 2.07 7.65 -1.68
C LYS A 85 0.97 7.09 -2.58
N LYS A 86 1.34 6.62 -3.77
CA LYS A 86 0.40 6.02 -4.72
C LYS A 86 -0.27 4.77 -4.15
N LEU A 87 0.50 3.89 -3.48
CA LEU A 87 -0.04 2.69 -2.83
C LEU A 87 -0.98 3.02 -1.65
N VAL A 88 -0.71 4.08 -0.91
CA VAL A 88 -1.64 4.57 0.14
C VAL A 88 -2.93 5.08 -0.50
N THR A 89 -2.86 5.87 -1.57
CA THR A 89 -4.05 6.36 -2.28
C THR A 89 -4.87 5.22 -2.87
N SER A 90 -4.22 4.17 -3.39
CA SER A 90 -4.92 2.99 -3.94
C SER A 90 -5.83 2.28 -2.93
N VAL A 91 -5.64 2.47 -1.62
CA VAL A 91 -6.54 1.89 -0.60
C VAL A 91 -7.95 2.48 -0.70
N ASP A 92 -8.03 3.80 -0.83
CA ASP A 92 -9.30 4.50 -0.98
C ASP A 92 -9.88 4.32 -2.39
N ASP A 93 -9.02 4.38 -3.42
CA ASP A 93 -9.42 4.20 -4.82
C ASP A 93 -10.04 2.82 -5.06
N ASP A 94 -9.49 1.74 -4.46
CA ASP A 94 -10.04 0.38 -4.52
C ASP A 94 -11.46 0.34 -3.95
N ALA A 95 -11.67 0.95 -2.79
CA ALA A 95 -12.96 1.00 -2.14
C ALA A 95 -14.00 1.78 -2.98
N GLU A 96 -13.61 2.92 -3.55
CA GLU A 96 -14.50 3.73 -4.38
C GLU A 96 -14.87 3.02 -5.70
N ASN A 97 -13.89 2.42 -6.39
CA ASN A 97 -14.11 1.72 -7.65
C ASN A 97 -14.91 0.43 -7.49
N PHE A 98 -14.91 -0.17 -6.29
CA PHE A 98 -15.69 -1.38 -6.02
C PHE A 98 -17.19 -1.09 -5.76
N LYS A 99 -17.56 0.12 -5.31
CA LYS A 99 -18.95 0.45 -4.96
C LYS A 99 -19.95 0.18 -6.08
N PRO A 100 -19.72 0.61 -7.34
CA PRO A 100 -20.64 0.32 -8.44
C PRO A 100 -20.82 -1.18 -8.70
N LEU A 101 -19.75 -1.96 -8.58
CA LEU A 101 -19.79 -3.42 -8.71
C LEU A 101 -20.63 -4.06 -7.60
N ALA A 102 -20.46 -3.61 -6.37
CA ALA A 102 -21.25 -4.09 -5.23
C ALA A 102 -22.76 -3.83 -5.42
N GLU A 103 -23.13 -2.69 -6.03
CA GLU A 103 -24.51 -2.37 -6.38
C GLU A 103 -25.00 -3.24 -7.54
N ALA A 104 -24.18 -3.47 -8.56
CA ALA A 104 -24.53 -4.30 -9.72
C ALA A 104 -24.84 -5.76 -9.32
N TYR A 105 -24.19 -6.30 -8.28
CA TYR A 105 -24.54 -7.60 -7.72
C TYR A 105 -25.97 -7.71 -7.23
N ARG A 106 -26.58 -6.60 -6.81
CA ARG A 106 -27.95 -6.54 -6.27
C ARG A 106 -29.01 -6.36 -7.34
N LEU A 107 -28.63 -6.09 -8.60
CA LEU A 107 -29.58 -5.94 -9.70
C LEU A 107 -30.46 -7.20 -9.88
N PRO A 108 -31.75 -7.02 -10.21
CA PRO A 108 -32.67 -8.13 -10.43
C PRO A 108 -32.25 -8.97 -11.64
N LYS A 109 -32.66 -10.26 -11.64
CA LYS A 109 -32.38 -11.23 -12.71
C LYS A 109 -33.56 -12.18 -12.94
N ASN A 110 -34.79 -11.70 -12.77
CA ASN A 110 -35.99 -12.54 -12.82
C ASN A 110 -36.49 -12.73 -14.25
N THR A 111 -36.24 -11.76 -15.14
CA THR A 111 -36.61 -11.82 -16.56
C THR A 111 -35.36 -11.88 -17.46
N GLU A 112 -35.51 -12.29 -18.70
CA GLU A 112 -34.39 -12.32 -19.66
C GLU A 112 -33.84 -10.92 -19.96
N GLU A 113 -34.67 -9.88 -19.90
CA GLU A 113 -34.28 -8.49 -20.08
C GLU A 113 -33.45 -8.01 -18.89
N GLU A 114 -33.89 -8.32 -17.66
CA GLU A 114 -33.15 -7.99 -16.44
C GLU A 114 -31.78 -8.69 -16.39
N LYS A 115 -31.71 -9.95 -16.81
CA LYS A 115 -30.43 -10.71 -16.89
C LYS A 115 -29.45 -10.02 -17.82
N LYS A 116 -29.88 -9.71 -19.05
CA LYS A 116 -29.04 -9.03 -20.05
C LYS A 116 -28.57 -7.65 -19.57
N HIS A 117 -29.46 -6.89 -18.95
CA HIS A 117 -29.09 -5.61 -18.37
C HIS A 117 -28.07 -5.75 -17.27
N LYS A 118 -28.28 -6.70 -16.34
CA LYS A 118 -27.33 -6.99 -15.26
C LYS A 118 -25.98 -7.42 -15.81
N GLU A 119 -25.92 -8.33 -16.78
CA GLU A 119 -24.68 -8.79 -17.42
C GLU A 119 -23.91 -7.62 -18.02
N PHE A 120 -24.57 -6.73 -18.74
CA PHE A 120 -23.96 -5.55 -19.35
C PHE A 120 -23.38 -4.59 -18.30
N VAL A 121 -24.15 -4.30 -17.23
CA VAL A 121 -23.67 -3.43 -16.14
C VAL A 121 -22.53 -4.07 -15.39
N MET A 122 -22.63 -5.37 -15.09
CA MET A 122 -21.59 -6.13 -14.40
C MET A 122 -20.27 -6.13 -15.16
N GLU A 123 -20.29 -6.32 -16.49
CA GLU A 123 -19.09 -6.33 -17.32
C GLU A 123 -18.34 -5.01 -17.22
N SER A 124 -19.04 -3.88 -17.34
CA SER A 124 -18.45 -2.54 -17.19
C SER A 124 -17.87 -2.33 -15.79
N CYS A 125 -18.65 -2.65 -14.74
CA CYS A 125 -18.19 -2.47 -13.36
C CYS A 125 -17.00 -3.36 -13.01
N LEU A 126 -16.91 -4.58 -13.56
CA LEU A 126 -15.77 -5.49 -13.36
C LEU A 126 -14.49 -4.93 -13.99
N LEU A 127 -14.61 -4.37 -15.22
CA LEU A 127 -13.45 -3.73 -15.85
C LEU A 127 -12.95 -2.56 -15.02
N ASP A 128 -13.84 -1.65 -14.60
CA ASP A 128 -13.44 -0.50 -13.79
C ASP A 128 -12.83 -0.92 -12.44
N ALA A 129 -13.46 -1.89 -11.76
CA ALA A 129 -12.96 -2.41 -10.49
C ALA A 129 -11.59 -3.12 -10.61
N SER A 130 -11.21 -3.63 -11.80
CA SER A 130 -9.93 -4.29 -12.03
C SER A 130 -8.74 -3.32 -12.17
N LEU A 131 -8.99 -2.05 -12.44
CA LEU A 131 -7.94 -1.08 -12.73
C LEU A 131 -7.03 -0.80 -11.52
N VAL A 132 -7.61 -0.63 -10.33
CA VAL A 132 -6.84 -0.34 -9.12
C VAL A 132 -5.98 -1.54 -8.69
N PRO A 133 -6.49 -2.78 -8.64
CA PRO A 133 -5.66 -3.97 -8.44
C PRO A 133 -4.48 -4.06 -9.40
N LEU A 134 -4.68 -3.84 -10.69
CA LEU A 134 -3.59 -3.81 -11.69
C LEU A 134 -2.56 -2.71 -11.38
N GLN A 135 -3.01 -1.53 -10.95
CA GLN A 135 -2.12 -0.45 -10.54
C GLN A 135 -1.29 -0.84 -9.30
N ILE A 136 -1.91 -1.47 -8.29
CA ILE A 136 -1.19 -1.96 -7.10
C ILE A 136 -0.13 -2.98 -7.48
N MET A 137 -0.42 -3.89 -8.43
CA MET A 137 0.55 -4.85 -8.97
C MET A 137 1.75 -4.14 -9.58
N ASP A 138 1.53 -3.17 -10.46
CA ASP A 138 2.60 -2.41 -11.13
C ASP A 138 3.44 -1.61 -10.14
N LEU A 139 2.83 -0.88 -9.21
CA LEU A 139 3.50 -0.11 -8.17
C LEU A 139 4.36 -1.02 -7.26
N SER A 140 3.83 -2.18 -6.88
CA SER A 140 4.54 -3.17 -6.06
C SER A 140 5.72 -3.76 -6.82
N TYR A 141 5.57 -4.06 -8.11
CA TYR A 141 6.65 -4.54 -8.96
C TYR A 141 7.76 -3.50 -9.15
N GLN A 142 7.39 -2.24 -9.41
CA GLN A 142 8.36 -1.15 -9.49
C GLN A 142 9.15 -1.01 -8.20
N SER A 143 8.47 -1.09 -7.05
CA SER A 143 9.11 -1.03 -5.73
C SER A 143 10.08 -2.20 -5.52
N LEU A 144 9.70 -3.43 -5.86
CA LEU A 144 10.55 -4.62 -5.73
C LEU A 144 11.88 -4.49 -6.48
N LYS A 145 11.88 -3.86 -7.66
CA LYS A 145 13.11 -3.63 -8.42
C LYS A 145 14.12 -2.76 -7.67
N LEU A 146 13.64 -1.78 -6.89
CA LEU A 146 14.50 -0.92 -6.10
C LEU A 146 15.12 -1.64 -4.90
N PHE A 147 14.48 -2.68 -4.41
CA PHE A 147 14.97 -3.48 -3.28
C PHE A 147 16.22 -4.31 -3.63
N SER A 148 16.46 -4.63 -4.89
CA SER A 148 17.71 -5.27 -5.30
C SER A 148 18.93 -4.40 -4.94
N THR A 149 18.87 -3.12 -5.29
CA THR A 149 19.96 -2.17 -4.95
C THR A 149 20.05 -1.92 -3.44
N LEU A 150 18.92 -1.81 -2.74
CA LEU A 150 18.93 -1.67 -1.28
C LEU A 150 19.55 -2.88 -0.59
N ASN A 151 19.34 -4.10 -1.11
CA ASN A 151 19.94 -5.31 -0.59
C ASN A 151 21.46 -5.34 -0.77
N GLU A 152 21.95 -4.87 -1.91
CA GLU A 152 23.39 -4.89 -2.25
C GLU A 152 24.15 -3.72 -1.61
N LYS A 153 23.58 -2.53 -1.61
CA LYS A 153 24.24 -1.26 -1.31
C LYS A 153 23.74 -0.57 -0.04
N GLY A 154 22.61 -1.01 0.49
CA GLY A 154 22.00 -0.44 1.67
C GLY A 154 22.73 -0.79 2.98
N SER A 155 22.24 -0.21 4.08
CA SER A 155 22.79 -0.45 5.41
C SER A 155 22.65 -1.91 5.82
N VAL A 156 23.77 -2.59 6.01
CA VAL A 156 23.82 -4.00 6.48
C VAL A 156 23.06 -4.20 7.79
N MET A 157 22.97 -3.15 8.63
CA MET A 157 22.25 -3.21 9.91
C MET A 157 20.73 -3.36 9.73
N ALA A 158 20.21 -3.04 8.53
CA ALA A 158 18.78 -3.10 8.20
C ALA A 158 18.50 -4.17 7.13
N ILE A 159 19.36 -5.18 6.99
CA ILE A 159 19.18 -6.23 5.95
C ILE A 159 17.92 -7.07 6.20
N SER A 160 17.54 -7.30 7.46
CA SER A 160 16.30 -7.99 7.82
C SER A 160 15.06 -7.23 7.35
N ASP A 161 15.11 -5.89 7.40
CA ASP A 161 14.02 -5.02 7.00
C ASP A 161 13.85 -5.02 5.48
N VAL A 162 14.96 -5.16 4.72
CA VAL A 162 14.89 -5.44 3.26
C VAL A 162 14.10 -6.73 3.02
N GLY A 163 14.39 -7.80 3.74
CA GLY A 163 13.69 -9.07 3.61
C GLY A 163 12.19 -8.97 3.91
N VAL A 164 11.81 -8.29 4.99
CA VAL A 164 10.40 -8.06 5.34
C VAL A 164 9.72 -7.20 4.29
N GLY A 165 10.37 -6.12 3.81
CA GLY A 165 9.85 -5.24 2.77
C GLY A 165 9.58 -5.98 1.46
N VAL A 166 10.49 -6.88 1.04
CA VAL A 166 10.29 -7.74 -0.13
C VAL A 166 9.07 -8.65 0.03
N GLN A 167 8.87 -9.26 1.22
CA GLN A 167 7.69 -10.10 1.45
C GLN A 167 6.38 -9.30 1.43
N CYS A 168 6.37 -8.09 2.00
CA CYS A 168 5.21 -7.19 1.90
C CYS A 168 4.88 -6.85 0.45
N LEU A 169 5.87 -6.41 -0.33
CA LEU A 169 5.68 -6.06 -1.74
C LEU A 169 5.27 -7.26 -2.59
N ARG A 170 5.83 -8.45 -2.32
CA ARG A 170 5.42 -9.69 -2.97
C ARG A 170 3.97 -10.05 -2.65
N SER A 171 3.56 -9.91 -1.39
CA SER A 171 2.17 -10.15 -0.97
C SER A 171 1.22 -9.17 -1.64
N ALA A 172 1.57 -7.87 -1.71
CA ALA A 172 0.79 -6.87 -2.42
C ALA A 172 0.66 -7.20 -3.92
N LEU A 173 1.77 -7.58 -4.57
CA LEU A 173 1.80 -7.95 -5.99
C LEU A 173 0.90 -9.15 -6.30
N THR A 174 0.95 -10.19 -5.49
CA THR A 174 0.20 -11.44 -5.73
C THR A 174 -1.21 -11.42 -5.15
N GLY A 175 -1.48 -10.57 -4.18
CA GLY A 175 -2.79 -10.40 -3.56
C GLY A 175 -3.74 -9.47 -4.32
N SER A 176 -3.24 -8.78 -5.35
CA SER A 176 -4.02 -7.87 -6.20
C SER A 176 -4.51 -8.54 -7.50
N ILE A 177 -4.59 -9.87 -7.53
CA ILE A 177 -5.07 -10.67 -8.68
C ILE A 177 -6.60 -10.82 -8.60
#